data_b0e4390f2dd930d94074025310215d70
#
_entry.id   b0e4390f2dd930d94074025310215d70
#
_cell.length_a   1.000
_cell.length_b   1.000
_cell.length_c   1.000
_cell.angle_alpha   90.00
_cell.angle_beta   90.00
_cell.angle_gamma   90.00
#
_symmetry.space_group_name_H-M   'P 1'
#
loop_
_entity.id
_entity.type
_entity.pdbx_description
1 polymer ?
#
loop_
_entity_poly.entity_id
_entity_poly.type
_entity_poly.pdbx_seq_one_letter_code
_entity_poly.pdbx_strand_id
1 'polypeptide(L)'
;MKLKYYWLIVFAFIINLSAMVAKQQPDSSLTIANAYRLNLTDLPQALEIIEKLHKSHMIPSWRYNMVKGHLYYNANLYRHAVNCYKNVPDNIALKDSLQTRLIVLKFMMDSYDILGEEKEVAEIAYRIIREAGENKQEAYVAMAQFMLGKRQHDNVSAQEGYKKCIEAIKTMKSADYRYRDNELSFFYEKLSLMYIKDRQYKKAMQMSLAQEKMIYKSHWKPFARSKERALYRLYSIRTWLMTETGQIDKADHYYKLGKELDIKDVTIEHYMQTYMQNKKMYKELQEMFKASEQVIIDDKNEFSLTMAEILNHEAQMYAEMGNYKAATHSYKRMFDIADSLRIKISDQCLASVREAVNHEQQISQHNLLLTIFLIVVVMLVFISIILLFYDLRERKRNRQMSATMQRLVFYRNLLLRKDSTDKKNNPNNKETEEEKHKRIFEEADKRITKEKLFLNQGFGRDELMRLMGVDKNILATIVSKYTSMNVSGYINSKRMIYAISLMKEHPEYTMNAIAEACGIKSPATFIRNFKNAFGMTPSDYRKDLDKQEAENT
;
A
#
# COMPACT_ATOMS: atom_id res chain seq x y z
N MET A 1 -72.19 -36.98 -27.05
CA MET A 1 -72.49 -36.43 -25.70
C MET A 1 -71.34 -36.57 -24.68
N LYS A 2 -70.30 -37.36 -24.93
CA LYS A 2 -69.15 -37.54 -23.96
C LYS A 2 -68.07 -36.45 -24.00
N LEU A 3 -67.93 -35.65 -25.08
CA LEU A 3 -66.88 -34.64 -25.17
C LEU A 3 -67.18 -33.33 -24.43
N LYS A 4 -68.47 -33.00 -24.18
CA LYS A 4 -68.87 -31.79 -23.44
C LYS A 4 -68.60 -31.88 -21.95
N TYR A 5 -68.59 -33.08 -21.36
CA TYR A 5 -68.30 -33.29 -19.94
C TYR A 5 -66.80 -33.23 -19.64
N TYR A 6 -65.96 -33.58 -20.57
CA TYR A 6 -64.52 -33.49 -20.39
C TYR A 6 -64.02 -32.02 -20.31
N TRP A 7 -64.60 -31.16 -21.15
CA TRP A 7 -64.30 -29.72 -21.12
C TRP A 7 -64.85 -29.03 -19.84
N LEU A 8 -65.93 -29.48 -19.29
CA LEU A 8 -66.46 -28.95 -18.01
C LEU A 8 -65.61 -29.37 -16.82
N ILE A 9 -65.05 -30.56 -16.82
CA ILE A 9 -64.13 -31.02 -15.76
C ILE A 9 -62.79 -30.33 -15.87
N VAL A 10 -62.22 -30.16 -17.06
CA VAL A 10 -60.98 -29.40 -17.30
C VAL A 10 -61.16 -27.92 -16.95
N PHE A 11 -62.34 -27.34 -17.27
CA PHE A 11 -62.66 -25.94 -16.93
C PHE A 11 -62.88 -25.75 -15.42
N ALA A 12 -63.49 -26.72 -14.74
CA ALA A 12 -63.62 -26.73 -13.28
C ALA A 12 -62.25 -26.93 -12.59
N PHE A 13 -61.33 -27.71 -13.18
CA PHE A 13 -60.00 -27.91 -12.67
C PHE A 13 -59.13 -26.66 -12.88
N ILE A 14 -59.29 -25.97 -14.02
CA ILE A 14 -58.59 -24.69 -14.30
C ILE A 14 -59.13 -23.57 -13.42
N ILE A 15 -60.46 -23.54 -13.14
CA ILE A 15 -61.05 -22.53 -12.23
C ILE A 15 -60.63 -22.81 -10.78
N ASN A 16 -60.55 -24.10 -10.35
CA ASN A 16 -60.02 -24.44 -9.03
C ASN A 16 -58.50 -24.18 -8.93
N LEU A 17 -57.71 -24.41 -9.99
CA LEU A 17 -56.31 -24.05 -10.01
C LEU A 17 -56.11 -22.52 -9.99
N SER A 18 -56.91 -21.76 -10.75
CA SER A 18 -56.91 -20.31 -10.71
C SER A 18 -57.43 -19.75 -9.38
N ALA A 19 -58.39 -20.40 -8.75
CA ALA A 19 -58.84 -20.05 -7.40
C ALA A 19 -57.86 -20.44 -6.29
N MET A 20 -57.03 -21.49 -6.50
CA MET A 20 -55.91 -21.83 -5.62
C MET A 20 -54.71 -20.89 -5.83
N VAL A 21 -54.48 -20.41 -7.04
CA VAL A 21 -53.45 -19.41 -7.36
C VAL A 21 -53.91 -17.99 -6.98
N ALA A 22 -55.22 -17.71 -6.96
CA ALA A 22 -55.79 -16.40 -6.62
C ALA A 22 -56.00 -16.14 -5.12
N LYS A 23 -55.59 -17.07 -4.25
CA LYS A 23 -55.67 -16.91 -2.79
C LYS A 23 -54.31 -17.00 -2.12
N GLN A 24 -53.46 -16.02 -2.39
CA GLN A 24 -52.56 -15.44 -1.42
C GLN A 24 -52.12 -14.07 -1.96
N GLN A 25 -52.97 -13.05 -1.74
CA GLN A 25 -52.37 -11.72 -1.56
C GLN A 25 -51.34 -11.91 -0.46
N PRO A 26 -50.05 -11.60 -0.73
CA PRO A 26 -49.06 -11.74 0.31
C PRO A 26 -49.55 -10.89 1.48
N ASP A 27 -49.72 -11.51 2.64
CA ASP A 27 -50.04 -10.82 3.87
C ASP A 27 -49.06 -9.65 4.00
N SER A 28 -49.57 -8.43 3.89
CA SER A 28 -48.72 -7.21 3.88
C SER A 28 -47.91 -7.06 5.16
N SER A 29 -48.23 -7.88 6.20
CA SER A 29 -47.48 -7.98 7.44
C SER A 29 -46.22 -8.88 7.32
N LEU A 30 -46.17 -9.80 6.33
CA LEU A 30 -45.04 -10.71 6.12
C LEU A 30 -43.94 -10.04 5.33
N THR A 31 -43.18 -9.17 5.98
CA THR A 31 -42.00 -8.50 5.38
C THR A 31 -40.84 -8.46 6.36
N ILE A 32 -39.59 -8.46 5.81
CA ILE A 32 -38.36 -8.28 6.61
C ILE A 32 -38.42 -6.94 7.37
N ALA A 33 -38.98 -5.88 6.77
CA ALA A 33 -39.13 -4.59 7.42
C ALA A 33 -40.05 -4.67 8.65
N ASN A 34 -41.16 -5.45 8.58
CA ASN A 34 -42.04 -5.64 9.72
C ASN A 34 -41.36 -6.47 10.82
N ALA A 35 -40.60 -7.51 10.46
CA ALA A 35 -39.81 -8.26 11.43
C ALA A 35 -38.83 -7.34 12.21
N TYR A 36 -38.11 -6.46 11.51
CA TYR A 36 -37.23 -5.48 12.18
C TYR A 36 -38.00 -4.49 13.07
N ARG A 37 -39.19 -4.07 12.66
CA ARG A 37 -40.04 -3.17 13.48
C ARG A 37 -40.49 -3.81 14.78
N LEU A 38 -40.87 -5.10 14.75
CA LEU A 38 -41.31 -5.85 15.90
C LEU A 38 -40.20 -6.33 16.81
N ASN A 39 -38.98 -6.38 16.32
CA ASN A 39 -37.83 -6.98 17.02
C ASN A 39 -37.62 -6.47 18.46
N LEU A 40 -37.86 -5.18 18.71
CA LEU A 40 -37.65 -4.57 20.04
C LEU A 40 -38.82 -4.72 20.99
N THR A 41 -39.99 -5.07 20.48
CA THR A 41 -41.23 -5.20 21.26
C THR A 41 -41.74 -6.64 21.37
N ASP A 42 -41.55 -7.44 20.33
CA ASP A 42 -41.99 -8.83 20.24
C ASP A 42 -41.04 -9.64 19.35
N LEU A 43 -39.92 -10.07 19.94
CA LEU A 43 -38.92 -10.90 19.23
C LEU A 43 -39.50 -12.23 18.72
N PRO A 44 -40.32 -12.98 19.48
CA PRO A 44 -40.96 -14.21 18.99
C PRO A 44 -41.75 -13.99 17.70
N GLN A 45 -42.56 -12.94 17.62
CA GLN A 45 -43.36 -12.63 16.44
C GLN A 45 -42.45 -12.18 15.26
N ALA A 46 -41.39 -11.41 15.53
CA ALA A 46 -40.41 -11.04 14.51
C ALA A 46 -39.71 -12.27 13.91
N LEU A 47 -39.33 -13.24 14.73
CA LEU A 47 -38.73 -14.52 14.30
C LEU A 47 -39.73 -15.37 13.50
N GLU A 48 -41.01 -15.42 13.91
CA GLU A 48 -42.05 -16.13 13.19
C GLU A 48 -42.27 -15.59 11.77
N ILE A 49 -42.23 -14.27 11.60
CA ILE A 49 -42.37 -13.62 10.29
C ILE A 49 -41.25 -14.09 9.35
N ILE A 50 -39.99 -14.02 9.77
CA ILE A 50 -38.88 -14.42 8.89
C ILE A 50 -38.85 -15.91 8.62
N GLU A 51 -39.30 -16.73 9.56
CA GLU A 51 -39.45 -18.17 9.38
C GLU A 51 -40.52 -18.50 8.33
N LYS A 52 -41.70 -17.84 8.38
CA LYS A 52 -42.74 -17.95 7.35
C LYS A 52 -42.22 -17.51 5.98
N LEU A 53 -41.48 -16.40 5.89
CA LEU A 53 -40.85 -15.94 4.64
C LEU A 53 -39.88 -16.98 4.09
N HIS A 54 -39.11 -17.65 4.95
CA HIS A 54 -38.19 -18.70 4.53
C HIS A 54 -38.89 -19.97 4.09
N LYS A 55 -39.85 -20.46 4.86
CA LYS A 55 -40.65 -21.67 4.53
C LYS A 55 -41.46 -21.52 3.23
N SER A 56 -41.86 -20.30 2.91
CA SER A 56 -42.55 -19.99 1.64
C SER A 56 -41.59 -19.71 0.48
N HIS A 57 -40.29 -19.95 0.66
CA HIS A 57 -39.23 -19.69 -0.32
C HIS A 57 -39.11 -18.23 -0.82
N MET A 58 -39.69 -17.26 -0.10
CA MET A 58 -39.61 -15.84 -0.43
C MET A 58 -38.21 -15.24 -0.16
N ILE A 59 -37.43 -15.87 0.73
CA ILE A 59 -36.06 -15.48 1.04
C ILE A 59 -35.14 -16.72 1.06
N PRO A 60 -33.90 -16.61 0.51
CA PRO A 60 -32.94 -17.71 0.54
C PRO A 60 -32.40 -17.95 1.96
N SER A 61 -31.89 -19.16 2.23
CA SER A 61 -31.39 -19.58 3.55
C SER A 61 -30.34 -18.64 4.12
N TRP A 62 -29.40 -18.13 3.31
CA TRP A 62 -28.39 -17.18 3.79
C TRP A 62 -29.02 -15.87 4.27
N ARG A 63 -30.06 -15.36 3.57
CA ARG A 63 -30.73 -14.13 3.94
C ARG A 63 -31.58 -14.31 5.18
N TYR A 64 -32.23 -15.48 5.29
CA TYR A 64 -32.95 -15.88 6.51
C TYR A 64 -32.02 -15.87 7.72
N ASN A 65 -30.85 -16.55 7.63
CA ASN A 65 -29.87 -16.59 8.72
C ASN A 65 -29.31 -15.20 9.04
N MET A 66 -29.01 -14.38 8.02
CA MET A 66 -28.54 -13.02 8.23
C MET A 66 -29.56 -12.17 9.00
N VAL A 67 -30.82 -12.17 8.56
CA VAL A 67 -31.86 -11.37 9.20
C VAL A 67 -32.13 -11.90 10.61
N LYS A 68 -32.23 -13.21 10.79
CA LYS A 68 -32.41 -13.85 12.11
C LYS A 68 -31.29 -13.48 13.07
N GLY A 69 -30.04 -13.49 12.59
CA GLY A 69 -28.87 -13.03 13.35
C GLY A 69 -28.99 -11.57 13.77
N HIS A 70 -29.43 -10.67 12.87
CA HIS A 70 -29.69 -9.27 13.22
C HIS A 70 -30.79 -9.08 14.26
N LEU A 71 -31.85 -9.88 14.18
CA LEU A 71 -32.93 -9.83 15.19
C LEU A 71 -32.42 -10.23 16.57
N TYR A 72 -31.66 -11.31 16.67
CA TYR A 72 -31.00 -11.72 17.91
C TYR A 72 -29.99 -10.68 18.41
N TYR A 73 -29.12 -10.13 17.52
CA TYR A 73 -28.17 -9.09 17.86
C TYR A 73 -28.86 -7.87 18.50
N ASN A 74 -29.94 -7.38 17.90
CA ASN A 74 -30.71 -6.25 18.42
C ASN A 74 -31.43 -6.55 19.75
N ALA A 75 -31.71 -7.84 20.03
CA ALA A 75 -32.29 -8.31 21.29
C ALA A 75 -31.24 -8.63 22.36
N ASN A 76 -29.93 -8.31 22.11
CA ASN A 76 -28.82 -8.61 22.99
C ASN A 76 -28.52 -10.12 23.18
N LEU A 77 -28.99 -10.97 22.27
CA LEU A 77 -28.78 -12.42 22.25
C LEU A 77 -27.62 -12.75 21.28
N TYR A 78 -26.40 -12.40 21.69
CA TYR A 78 -25.23 -12.41 20.82
C TYR A 78 -24.74 -13.80 20.44
N ARG A 79 -24.89 -14.79 21.35
CA ARG A 79 -24.57 -16.20 21.07
C ARG A 79 -25.48 -16.76 19.98
N HIS A 80 -26.77 -16.46 20.08
CA HIS A 80 -27.77 -16.84 19.07
C HIS A 80 -27.49 -16.12 17.73
N ALA A 81 -27.13 -14.84 17.77
CA ALA A 81 -26.75 -14.07 16.58
C ALA A 81 -25.55 -14.69 15.83
N VAL A 82 -24.47 -14.99 16.55
CA VAL A 82 -23.28 -15.64 15.98
C VAL A 82 -23.63 -16.98 15.35
N ASN A 83 -24.43 -17.82 16.02
CA ASN A 83 -24.82 -19.12 15.47
C ASN A 83 -25.60 -18.99 14.15
N CYS A 84 -26.36 -17.90 13.98
CA CYS A 84 -27.03 -17.61 12.72
C CYS A 84 -26.03 -17.14 11.65
N TYR A 85 -25.03 -16.33 12.03
CA TYR A 85 -24.08 -15.74 11.08
C TYR A 85 -23.01 -16.70 10.57
N LYS A 86 -22.59 -17.71 11.36
CA LYS A 86 -21.42 -18.56 11.10
C LYS A 86 -21.26 -19.06 9.66
N ASN A 87 -22.36 -19.47 9.04
CA ASN A 87 -22.34 -20.05 7.68
C ASN A 87 -22.72 -19.06 6.58
N VAL A 88 -23.09 -17.82 6.94
CA VAL A 88 -23.57 -16.83 5.96
C VAL A 88 -22.44 -16.31 5.06
N PRO A 89 -21.24 -15.93 5.57
CA PRO A 89 -20.18 -15.33 4.76
C PRO A 89 -19.64 -16.27 3.68
N ASP A 90 -19.71 -17.58 3.88
CA ASP A 90 -19.14 -18.59 2.98
C ASP A 90 -20.18 -19.15 1.99
N ASN A 91 -21.43 -18.63 2.02
CA ASN A 91 -22.47 -19.02 1.09
C ASN A 91 -22.10 -18.62 -0.36
N ILE A 92 -22.25 -19.55 -1.30
CA ILE A 92 -21.87 -19.34 -2.71
C ILE A 92 -22.59 -18.13 -3.32
N ALA A 93 -23.88 -17.92 -2.99
CA ALA A 93 -24.67 -16.79 -3.49
C ALA A 93 -24.15 -15.41 -3.02
N LEU A 94 -23.32 -15.38 -1.97
CA LEU A 94 -22.74 -14.13 -1.45
C LEU A 94 -21.34 -13.85 -1.98
N LYS A 95 -20.72 -14.72 -2.75
CA LYS A 95 -19.39 -14.48 -3.32
C LYS A 95 -19.37 -13.20 -4.16
N ASP A 96 -20.48 -12.88 -4.82
CA ASP A 96 -20.63 -11.71 -5.67
C ASP A 96 -21.08 -10.45 -4.89
N SER A 97 -21.43 -10.60 -3.58
CA SER A 97 -21.89 -9.49 -2.74
C SER A 97 -20.96 -9.25 -1.56
N LEU A 98 -19.79 -8.67 -1.86
CA LEU A 98 -18.77 -8.30 -0.87
C LEU A 98 -19.36 -7.47 0.28
N GLN A 99 -20.18 -6.46 -0.03
CA GLN A 99 -20.72 -5.56 0.99
C GLN A 99 -21.61 -6.30 2.00
N THR A 100 -22.46 -7.21 1.54
CA THR A 100 -23.30 -8.03 2.43
C THR A 100 -22.45 -8.93 3.33
N ARG A 101 -21.41 -9.54 2.76
CA ARG A 101 -20.47 -10.38 3.51
C ARG A 101 -19.73 -9.58 4.60
N LEU A 102 -19.19 -8.40 4.25
CA LEU A 102 -18.51 -7.52 5.21
C LEU A 102 -19.43 -7.05 6.34
N ILE A 103 -20.70 -6.76 6.04
CA ILE A 103 -21.71 -6.42 7.07
C ILE A 103 -21.88 -7.58 8.05
N VAL A 104 -22.06 -8.82 7.55
CA VAL A 104 -22.23 -9.99 8.42
C VAL A 104 -20.98 -10.25 9.26
N LEU A 105 -19.78 -10.18 8.66
CA LEU A 105 -18.51 -10.32 9.38
C LEU A 105 -18.37 -9.26 10.47
N LYS A 106 -18.77 -8.01 10.19
CA LYS A 106 -18.76 -6.93 11.20
C LYS A 106 -19.67 -7.26 12.39
N PHE A 107 -20.90 -7.71 12.14
CA PHE A 107 -21.81 -8.09 13.23
C PHE A 107 -21.35 -9.33 14.00
N MET A 108 -20.69 -10.29 13.31
CA MET A 108 -20.02 -11.41 13.98
C MET A 108 -18.90 -10.93 14.92
N MET A 109 -18.03 -10.07 14.42
CA MET A 109 -16.92 -9.49 15.20
C MET A 109 -17.43 -8.75 16.44
N ASP A 110 -18.46 -7.91 16.28
CA ASP A 110 -19.06 -7.17 17.39
C ASP A 110 -19.69 -8.10 18.42
N SER A 111 -20.39 -9.15 17.95
CA SER A 111 -21.00 -10.15 18.84
C SER A 111 -19.96 -10.92 19.63
N TYR A 112 -18.87 -11.36 18.99
CA TYR A 112 -17.78 -12.04 19.68
C TYR A 112 -17.04 -11.12 20.67
N ASP A 113 -16.90 -9.82 20.36
CA ASP A 113 -16.35 -8.84 21.31
C ASP A 113 -17.16 -8.72 22.58
N ILE A 114 -18.50 -8.70 22.46
CA ILE A 114 -19.40 -8.64 23.61
C ILE A 114 -19.41 -9.95 24.39
N LEU A 115 -19.27 -11.10 23.71
CA LEU A 115 -19.16 -12.41 24.33
C LEU A 115 -17.80 -12.68 25.00
N GLY A 116 -16.80 -11.79 24.79
CA GLY A 116 -15.43 -11.97 25.31
C GLY A 116 -14.65 -13.06 24.58
N GLU A 117 -15.04 -13.42 23.35
CA GLU A 117 -14.39 -14.46 22.54
C GLU A 117 -13.29 -13.84 21.67
N GLU A 118 -12.18 -13.52 22.30
CA GLU A 118 -11.13 -12.72 21.72
C GLU A 118 -10.43 -13.33 20.51
N LYS A 119 -10.29 -14.65 20.47
CA LYS A 119 -9.71 -15.37 19.35
C LYS A 119 -10.56 -15.15 18.08
N GLU A 120 -11.85 -15.36 18.22
CA GLU A 120 -12.82 -15.21 17.14
C GLU A 120 -12.90 -13.77 16.65
N VAL A 121 -12.81 -12.78 17.56
CA VAL A 121 -12.70 -11.36 17.19
C VAL A 121 -11.49 -11.12 16.28
N ALA A 122 -10.31 -11.66 16.64
CA ALA A 122 -9.11 -11.50 15.85
C ALA A 122 -9.23 -12.15 14.47
N GLU A 123 -9.67 -13.41 14.42
CA GLU A 123 -9.84 -14.15 13.16
C GLU A 123 -10.74 -13.38 12.19
N ILE A 124 -11.90 -12.91 12.69
CA ILE A 124 -12.84 -12.15 11.87
C ILE A 124 -12.27 -10.78 11.48
N ALA A 125 -11.59 -10.07 12.39
CA ALA A 125 -10.99 -8.78 12.09
C ALA A 125 -9.92 -8.89 10.98
N TYR A 126 -9.04 -9.89 11.02
CA TYR A 126 -8.05 -10.13 9.97
C TYR A 126 -8.71 -10.54 8.64
N ARG A 127 -9.78 -11.32 8.69
CA ARG A 127 -10.57 -11.64 7.50
C ARG A 127 -11.17 -10.38 6.86
N ILE A 128 -11.76 -9.49 7.67
CA ILE A 128 -12.29 -8.19 7.20
C ILE A 128 -11.16 -7.35 6.58
N ILE A 129 -10.01 -7.22 7.24
CA ILE A 129 -8.88 -6.42 6.75
C ILE A 129 -8.42 -6.93 5.38
N ARG A 130 -8.29 -8.24 5.18
CA ARG A 130 -7.91 -8.84 3.91
C ARG A 130 -8.97 -8.59 2.84
N GLU A 131 -10.22 -9.01 3.06
CA GLU A 131 -11.27 -8.94 2.05
C GLU A 131 -11.67 -7.50 1.70
N ALA A 132 -11.72 -6.61 2.70
CA ALA A 132 -12.03 -5.20 2.51
C ALA A 132 -10.83 -4.42 1.92
N GLY A 133 -9.61 -4.74 2.32
CA GLY A 133 -8.39 -4.10 1.82
C GLY A 133 -8.18 -4.34 0.33
N GLU A 134 -8.30 -5.58 -0.13
CA GLU A 134 -8.22 -5.96 -1.55
C GLU A 134 -9.25 -5.21 -2.41
N ASN A 135 -10.37 -4.82 -1.82
CA ASN A 135 -11.49 -4.17 -2.51
C ASN A 135 -11.65 -2.67 -2.15
N LYS A 136 -10.66 -2.05 -1.52
CA LYS A 136 -10.63 -0.62 -1.14
C LYS A 136 -11.84 -0.17 -0.27
N GLN A 137 -12.33 -1.06 0.58
CA GLN A 137 -13.42 -0.80 1.52
C GLN A 137 -12.87 -0.28 2.86
N GLU A 138 -12.28 0.93 2.85
CA GLU A 138 -11.52 1.51 3.97
C GLU A 138 -12.31 1.58 5.29
N ALA A 139 -13.63 1.80 5.24
CA ALA A 139 -14.47 1.86 6.43
C ALA A 139 -14.45 0.53 7.20
N TYR A 140 -14.56 -0.61 6.50
CA TYR A 140 -14.53 -1.92 7.14
C TYR A 140 -13.14 -2.27 7.67
N VAL A 141 -12.09 -1.86 6.95
CA VAL A 141 -10.71 -1.97 7.44
C VAL A 141 -10.55 -1.19 8.75
N ALA A 142 -11.05 0.04 8.82
CA ALA A 142 -11.01 0.86 10.04
C ALA A 142 -11.79 0.22 11.20
N MET A 143 -12.97 -0.39 10.95
CA MET A 143 -13.74 -1.10 11.98
C MET A 143 -12.94 -2.25 12.58
N ALA A 144 -12.33 -3.08 11.73
CA ALA A 144 -11.52 -4.21 12.17
C ALA A 144 -10.24 -3.77 12.90
N GLN A 145 -9.55 -2.75 12.40
CA GLN A 145 -8.37 -2.18 13.05
C GLN A 145 -8.69 -1.57 14.42
N PHE A 146 -9.85 -0.92 14.57
CA PHE A 146 -10.29 -0.40 15.85
C PHE A 146 -10.49 -1.51 16.87
N MET A 147 -11.13 -2.61 16.48
CA MET A 147 -11.33 -3.77 17.37
C MET A 147 -10.02 -4.44 17.77
N LEU A 148 -9.08 -4.58 16.84
CA LEU A 148 -7.72 -5.06 17.15
C LEU A 148 -6.97 -4.08 18.07
N GLY A 149 -7.14 -2.78 17.90
CA GLY A 149 -6.58 -1.75 18.78
C GLY A 149 -7.12 -1.85 20.21
N LYS A 150 -8.44 -2.05 20.37
CA LYS A 150 -9.07 -2.29 21.67
C LYS A 150 -8.49 -3.54 22.34
N ARG A 151 -8.38 -4.65 21.63
CA ARG A 151 -7.75 -5.88 22.17
C ARG A 151 -6.30 -5.68 22.55
N GLN A 152 -5.54 -4.94 21.76
CA GLN A 152 -4.15 -4.63 22.09
C GLN A 152 -4.04 -3.79 23.36
N HIS A 153 -4.98 -2.85 23.57
CA HIS A 153 -5.09 -2.09 24.80
C HIS A 153 -5.33 -3.01 26.02
N ASP A 154 -6.29 -3.91 25.89
CA ASP A 154 -6.72 -4.75 27.01
C ASP A 154 -5.69 -5.84 27.38
N ASN A 155 -4.93 -6.37 26.41
CA ASN A 155 -4.12 -7.58 26.61
C ASN A 155 -2.60 -7.38 26.47
N VAL A 156 -2.13 -6.28 25.86
CA VAL A 156 -0.69 -6.11 25.54
C VAL A 156 -0.16 -4.77 26.02
N SER A 157 -0.66 -3.67 25.52
CA SER A 157 -0.20 -2.33 25.80
C SER A 157 -1.30 -1.30 25.58
N ALA A 158 -1.70 -0.61 26.63
CA ALA A 158 -2.70 0.45 26.54
C ALA A 158 -2.27 1.56 25.55
N GLN A 159 -1.00 1.95 25.56
CA GLN A 159 -0.48 3.01 24.69
C GLN A 159 -0.58 2.64 23.21
N GLU A 160 -0.15 1.45 22.83
CA GLU A 160 -0.23 0.96 21.44
C GLU A 160 -1.68 0.75 21.01
N GLY A 161 -2.54 0.24 21.91
CA GLY A 161 -3.95 0.09 21.67
C GLY A 161 -4.64 1.41 21.36
N TYR A 162 -4.40 2.45 22.17
CA TYR A 162 -4.89 3.80 21.89
C TYR A 162 -4.43 4.35 20.55
N LYS A 163 -3.15 4.17 20.21
CA LYS A 163 -2.59 4.61 18.94
C LYS A 163 -3.36 3.99 17.76
N LYS A 164 -3.53 2.66 17.77
CA LYS A 164 -4.29 1.95 16.71
C LYS A 164 -5.75 2.39 16.63
N CYS A 165 -6.43 2.57 17.76
CA CYS A 165 -7.81 3.07 17.78
C CYS A 165 -7.91 4.48 17.19
N ILE A 166 -6.96 5.38 17.49
CA ILE A 166 -6.93 6.74 16.96
C ILE A 166 -6.65 6.74 15.45
N GLU A 167 -5.75 5.88 14.97
CA GLU A 167 -5.49 5.69 13.53
C GLU A 167 -6.73 5.18 12.81
N ALA A 168 -7.43 4.19 13.37
CA ALA A 168 -8.68 3.68 12.82
C ALA A 168 -9.78 4.77 12.74
N ILE A 169 -9.89 5.63 13.76
CA ILE A 169 -10.79 6.80 13.75
C ILE A 169 -10.42 7.76 12.62
N LYS A 170 -9.13 7.99 12.38
CA LYS A 170 -8.65 8.86 11.30
C LYS A 170 -9.03 8.29 9.93
N THR A 171 -8.81 7.00 9.72
CA THR A 171 -9.21 6.29 8.49
C THR A 171 -10.73 6.35 8.30
N MET A 172 -11.52 6.08 9.35
CA MET A 172 -12.99 6.17 9.27
C MET A 172 -13.48 7.57 8.91
N LYS A 173 -12.85 8.63 9.40
CA LYS A 173 -13.21 10.03 9.08
C LYS A 173 -13.07 10.37 7.60
N SER A 174 -12.09 9.78 6.91
CA SER A 174 -11.83 9.99 5.47
C SER A 174 -12.58 9.01 4.57
N ALA A 175 -13.09 7.90 5.12
CA ALA A 175 -13.76 6.87 4.35
C ALA A 175 -15.09 7.35 3.74
N ASP A 176 -15.32 6.98 2.47
CA ASP A 176 -16.63 7.16 1.83
C ASP A 176 -17.57 6.01 2.26
N TYR A 177 -18.28 6.25 3.34
CA TYR A 177 -19.19 5.27 3.93
C TYR A 177 -20.47 5.93 4.46
N ARG A 178 -21.61 5.46 3.99
CA ARG A 178 -22.92 6.04 4.32
C ARG A 178 -23.18 6.17 5.82
N TYR A 179 -22.74 5.20 6.61
CA TYR A 179 -22.97 5.14 8.07
C TYR A 179 -21.71 5.54 8.87
N ARG A 180 -20.80 6.30 8.26
CA ARG A 180 -19.53 6.73 8.85
C ARG A 180 -19.72 7.38 10.22
N ASP A 181 -20.66 8.30 10.34
CA ASP A 181 -20.87 9.05 11.58
C ASP A 181 -21.47 8.16 12.69
N ASN A 182 -22.24 7.12 12.33
CA ASN A 182 -22.70 6.09 13.27
C ASN A 182 -21.53 5.26 13.82
N GLU A 183 -20.64 4.79 12.96
CA GLU A 183 -19.46 4.02 13.38
C GLU A 183 -18.48 4.88 14.18
N LEU A 184 -18.29 6.14 13.82
CA LEU A 184 -17.51 7.09 14.64
C LEU A 184 -18.13 7.29 16.02
N SER A 185 -19.46 7.35 16.15
CA SER A 185 -20.15 7.37 17.44
C SER A 185 -19.82 6.14 18.28
N PHE A 186 -19.84 4.95 17.67
CA PHE A 186 -19.46 3.71 18.34
C PHE A 186 -17.97 3.72 18.76
N PHE A 187 -17.06 4.16 17.90
CA PHE A 187 -15.64 4.25 18.24
C PHE A 187 -15.38 5.19 19.43
N TYR A 188 -16.02 6.36 19.43
CA TYR A 188 -15.90 7.28 20.55
C TYR A 188 -16.50 6.73 21.85
N GLU A 189 -17.61 5.99 21.78
CA GLU A 189 -18.17 5.26 22.92
C GLU A 189 -17.15 4.30 23.53
N LYS A 190 -16.62 3.39 22.72
CA LYS A 190 -15.65 2.39 23.18
C LYS A 190 -14.36 3.05 23.71
N LEU A 191 -13.87 4.10 23.04
CA LEU A 191 -12.68 4.80 23.49
C LEU A 191 -12.93 5.57 24.80
N SER A 192 -14.15 6.10 25.01
CA SER A 192 -14.54 6.70 26.29
C SER A 192 -14.50 5.67 27.42
N LEU A 193 -15.03 4.46 27.20
CA LEU A 193 -15.00 3.38 28.17
C LEU A 193 -13.57 2.93 28.49
N MET A 194 -12.69 2.79 27.50
CA MET A 194 -11.27 2.48 27.71
C MET A 194 -10.59 3.55 28.60
N TYR A 195 -10.85 4.83 28.33
CA TYR A 195 -10.31 5.92 29.16
C TYR A 195 -10.88 5.94 30.57
N ILE A 196 -12.16 5.57 30.79
CA ILE A 196 -12.73 5.45 32.13
C ILE A 196 -12.05 4.31 32.91
N LYS A 197 -11.87 3.14 32.27
CA LYS A 197 -11.16 2.00 32.83
C LYS A 197 -9.76 2.37 33.31
N ASP A 198 -9.05 3.18 32.53
CA ASP A 198 -7.70 3.66 32.84
C ASP A 198 -7.70 4.95 33.71
N ARG A 199 -8.85 5.35 34.27
CA ARG A 199 -9.03 6.56 35.10
C ARG A 199 -8.59 7.88 34.43
N GLN A 200 -8.57 7.92 33.08
CA GLN A 200 -8.26 9.12 32.29
C GLN A 200 -9.54 9.93 32.01
N TYR A 201 -10.26 10.32 33.06
CA TYR A 201 -11.61 10.90 33.00
C TYR A 201 -11.74 12.13 32.09
N LYS A 202 -10.69 13.00 32.01
CA LYS A 202 -10.69 14.16 31.10
C LYS A 202 -10.78 13.73 29.63
N LYS A 203 -10.02 12.72 29.24
CA LYS A 203 -10.06 12.18 27.87
C LYS A 203 -11.37 11.43 27.60
N ALA A 204 -11.88 10.68 28.58
CA ALA A 204 -13.17 10.04 28.48
C ALA A 204 -14.27 11.05 28.18
N MET A 205 -14.27 12.19 28.88
CA MET A 205 -15.25 13.26 28.63
C MET A 205 -15.11 13.86 27.22
N GLN A 206 -13.88 14.07 26.73
CA GLN A 206 -13.67 14.55 25.35
C GLN A 206 -14.24 13.56 24.31
N MET A 207 -14.05 12.27 24.51
CA MET A 207 -14.62 11.23 23.63
C MET A 207 -16.13 11.19 23.70
N SER A 208 -16.71 11.33 24.89
CA SER A 208 -18.16 11.42 25.09
C SER A 208 -18.79 12.64 24.39
N LEU A 209 -18.10 13.79 24.38
CA LEU A 209 -18.54 14.97 23.62
C LEU A 209 -18.45 14.75 22.11
N ALA A 210 -17.40 14.07 21.65
CA ALA A 210 -17.24 13.70 20.25
C ALA A 210 -18.34 12.68 19.82
N GLN A 211 -18.66 11.71 20.68
CA GLN A 211 -19.75 10.76 20.47
C GLN A 211 -21.09 11.50 20.30
N GLU A 212 -21.43 12.40 21.21
CA GLU A 212 -22.67 13.18 21.15
C GLU A 212 -22.81 13.93 19.82
N LYS A 213 -21.74 14.61 19.39
CA LYS A 213 -21.69 15.30 18.09
C LYS A 213 -22.00 14.36 16.92
N MET A 214 -21.45 13.14 16.95
CA MET A 214 -21.72 12.14 15.90
C MET A 214 -23.17 11.64 15.98
N ILE A 215 -23.72 11.41 17.18
CA ILE A 215 -25.13 10.98 17.33
C ILE A 215 -26.08 11.97 16.67
N TYR A 216 -25.89 13.27 16.87
CA TYR A 216 -26.76 14.29 16.28
C TYR A 216 -26.52 14.51 14.79
N LYS A 217 -25.33 14.22 14.29
CA LYS A 217 -24.98 14.33 12.87
C LYS A 217 -25.42 13.11 12.05
N SER A 218 -25.55 11.94 12.69
CA SER A 218 -25.80 10.66 12.04
C SER A 218 -27.19 10.51 11.45
N HIS A 219 -27.28 9.73 10.36
CA HIS A 219 -28.55 9.31 9.80
C HIS A 219 -28.98 7.99 10.47
N TRP A 220 -30.00 8.04 11.30
CA TRP A 220 -30.50 6.90 12.05
C TRP A 220 -31.70 6.24 11.37
N LYS A 221 -31.81 4.92 11.52
CA LYS A 221 -33.00 4.17 11.08
C LYS A 221 -34.10 4.27 12.12
N PRO A 222 -35.29 4.87 11.83
CA PRO A 222 -36.31 5.14 12.83
C PRO A 222 -36.84 3.87 13.50
N PHE A 223 -36.98 2.75 12.75
CA PHE A 223 -37.61 1.51 13.24
C PHE A 223 -36.77 0.77 14.30
N ALA A 224 -35.49 1.07 14.42
CA ALA A 224 -34.60 0.42 15.39
C ALA A 224 -34.42 1.24 16.67
N ARG A 225 -35.10 2.39 16.82
CA ARG A 225 -34.84 3.38 17.88
C ARG A 225 -33.35 3.61 18.12
N SER A 226 -32.56 3.56 17.00
CA SER A 226 -31.10 3.50 17.08
C SER A 226 -30.50 4.77 17.66
N LYS A 227 -31.11 5.94 17.42
CA LYS A 227 -30.69 7.21 17.99
C LYS A 227 -30.94 7.24 19.49
N GLU A 228 -32.12 6.85 19.93
CA GLU A 228 -32.50 6.77 21.33
C GLU A 228 -31.59 5.80 22.09
N ARG A 229 -31.29 4.65 21.52
CA ARG A 229 -30.35 3.70 22.11
C ARG A 229 -28.94 4.28 22.20
N ALA A 230 -28.46 5.00 21.19
CA ALA A 230 -27.14 5.64 21.22
C ALA A 230 -27.10 6.77 22.28
N LEU A 231 -28.18 7.53 22.45
CA LEU A 231 -28.30 8.54 23.50
C LEU A 231 -28.36 7.90 24.88
N TYR A 232 -29.10 6.79 25.03
CA TYR A 232 -29.16 6.06 26.28
C TYR A 232 -27.76 5.58 26.72
N ARG A 233 -27.00 5.02 25.80
CA ARG A 233 -25.60 4.63 26.05
C ARG A 233 -24.72 5.83 26.45
N LEU A 234 -24.83 6.93 25.73
CA LEU A 234 -24.10 8.16 26.05
C LEU A 234 -24.42 8.64 27.46
N TYR A 235 -25.72 8.70 27.83
CA TYR A 235 -26.13 9.17 29.15
C TYR A 235 -25.75 8.21 30.27
N SER A 236 -25.82 6.89 30.04
CA SER A 236 -25.33 5.88 30.99
C SER A 236 -23.85 6.02 31.28
N ILE A 237 -23.02 6.17 30.24
CA ILE A 237 -21.57 6.38 30.38
C ILE A 237 -21.28 7.72 31.08
N ARG A 238 -22.01 8.78 30.77
CA ARG A 238 -21.84 10.07 31.46
C ARG A 238 -22.28 9.99 32.92
N THR A 239 -23.34 9.28 33.21
CA THR A 239 -23.75 9.02 34.61
C THR A 239 -22.60 8.38 35.37
N TRP A 240 -22.01 7.32 34.84
CA TRP A 240 -20.85 6.68 35.44
C TRP A 240 -19.67 7.64 35.59
N LEU A 241 -19.26 8.31 34.52
CA LEU A 241 -18.14 9.26 34.51
C LEU A 241 -18.30 10.40 35.53
N MET A 242 -19.51 10.96 35.64
CA MET A 242 -19.81 12.02 36.62
C MET A 242 -19.79 11.47 38.05
N THR A 243 -20.26 10.24 38.26
CA THR A 243 -20.19 9.58 39.57
C THR A 243 -18.75 9.35 40.00
N GLU A 244 -17.91 8.78 39.14
CA GLU A 244 -16.47 8.54 39.40
C GLU A 244 -15.68 9.82 39.70
N THR A 245 -16.11 10.95 39.12
CA THR A 245 -15.47 12.25 39.34
C THR A 245 -16.12 13.08 40.45
N GLY A 246 -17.07 12.49 41.22
CA GLY A 246 -17.73 13.15 42.35
C GLY A 246 -18.74 14.23 41.97
N GLN A 247 -19.10 14.36 40.67
CA GLN A 247 -20.04 15.39 40.18
C GLN A 247 -21.47 14.85 40.20
N ILE A 248 -21.98 14.54 41.40
CA ILE A 248 -23.23 13.80 41.59
C ILE A 248 -24.45 14.53 41.01
N ASP A 249 -24.54 15.87 41.08
CA ASP A 249 -25.67 16.62 40.48
C ASP A 249 -25.72 16.45 38.96
N LYS A 250 -24.57 16.38 38.31
CA LYS A 250 -24.50 16.07 36.86
C LYS A 250 -24.81 14.62 36.56
N ALA A 251 -24.40 13.70 37.42
CA ALA A 251 -24.77 12.31 37.30
C ALA A 251 -26.29 12.14 37.39
N ASP A 252 -26.97 12.81 38.36
CA ASP A 252 -28.42 12.86 38.48
C ASP A 252 -29.09 13.36 37.19
N HIS A 253 -28.57 14.38 36.61
CA HIS A 253 -29.07 14.93 35.34
C HIS A 253 -29.01 13.91 34.20
N TYR A 254 -27.84 13.29 33.97
CA TYR A 254 -27.69 12.32 32.89
C TYR A 254 -28.49 11.03 33.15
N TYR A 255 -28.57 10.59 34.40
CA TYR A 255 -29.41 9.45 34.78
C TYR A 255 -30.88 9.70 34.42
N LYS A 256 -31.45 10.87 34.75
CA LYS A 256 -32.83 11.26 34.39
C LYS A 256 -33.02 11.28 32.88
N LEU A 257 -32.10 11.92 32.13
CA LEU A 257 -32.17 11.92 30.67
C LEU A 257 -32.17 10.49 30.08
N GLY A 258 -31.38 9.59 30.66
CA GLY A 258 -31.36 8.19 30.23
C GLY A 258 -32.72 7.52 30.49
N LYS A 259 -33.32 7.69 31.67
CA LYS A 259 -34.60 7.10 32.02
C LYS A 259 -35.78 7.63 31.19
N GLU A 260 -35.74 8.92 30.79
CA GLU A 260 -36.78 9.52 29.92
C GLU A 260 -36.87 8.87 28.53
N LEU A 261 -35.78 8.23 28.06
CA LEU A 261 -35.79 7.53 26.77
C LEU A 261 -36.58 6.22 26.75
N ASP A 262 -36.91 5.68 27.91
CA ASP A 262 -37.63 4.38 28.06
C ASP A 262 -37.00 3.28 27.19
N ILE A 263 -35.69 3.15 27.29
CA ILE A 263 -34.89 2.10 26.64
C ILE A 263 -34.48 1.08 27.72
N LYS A 264 -34.75 -0.18 27.45
CA LYS A 264 -34.21 -1.30 28.23
C LYS A 264 -33.06 -1.91 27.48
N ASP A 265 -31.86 -1.63 27.93
CA ASP A 265 -30.60 -2.21 27.37
C ASP A 265 -29.74 -2.70 28.53
N VAL A 266 -29.99 -3.94 28.95
CA VAL A 266 -29.32 -4.58 30.09
C VAL A 266 -27.79 -4.63 29.94
N THR A 267 -27.26 -4.58 28.72
CA THR A 267 -25.83 -4.61 28.49
C THR A 267 -25.12 -3.30 28.85
N ILE A 268 -25.90 -2.23 29.09
CA ILE A 268 -25.41 -0.89 29.37
C ILE A 268 -25.87 -0.38 30.73
N GLU A 269 -26.98 -0.91 31.23
CA GLU A 269 -27.50 -0.52 32.55
C GLU A 269 -26.44 -0.66 33.65
N HIS A 270 -25.49 -1.61 33.52
CA HIS A 270 -24.38 -1.77 34.48
C HIS A 270 -23.51 -0.50 34.61
N TYR A 271 -23.42 0.36 33.61
CA TYR A 271 -22.69 1.65 33.73
C TYR A 271 -23.37 2.62 34.70
N MET A 272 -24.68 2.49 34.95
CA MET A 272 -25.39 3.31 35.95
C MET A 272 -25.30 2.71 37.36
N GLN A 273 -24.80 1.52 37.52
CA GLN A 273 -24.76 0.77 38.75
C GLN A 273 -24.06 1.50 39.89
N THR A 274 -22.82 2.03 39.65
CA THR A 274 -22.08 2.80 40.65
C THR A 274 -22.85 4.02 41.13
N TYR A 275 -23.60 4.69 40.25
CA TYR A 275 -24.49 5.79 40.61
C TYR A 275 -25.65 5.30 41.48
N MET A 276 -26.33 4.23 41.09
CA MET A 276 -27.46 3.67 41.82
C MET A 276 -27.03 3.16 43.20
N GLN A 277 -25.85 2.59 43.34
CA GLN A 277 -25.24 2.21 44.64
C GLN A 277 -25.02 3.45 45.52
N ASN A 278 -24.38 4.48 44.99
CA ASN A 278 -24.17 5.77 45.70
C ASN A 278 -25.47 6.38 46.22
N LYS A 279 -26.55 6.22 45.44
CA LYS A 279 -27.90 6.70 45.83
C LYS A 279 -28.69 5.69 46.65
N LYS A 280 -28.12 4.51 46.98
CA LYS A 280 -28.78 3.43 47.72
C LYS A 280 -30.10 2.94 47.08
N MET A 281 -30.18 2.92 45.76
CA MET A 281 -31.34 2.50 44.96
C MET A 281 -31.34 0.96 44.84
N TYR A 282 -31.35 0.26 45.97
CA TYR A 282 -31.12 -1.20 46.01
C TYR A 282 -32.22 -2.00 45.33
N LYS A 283 -33.46 -1.52 45.34
CA LYS A 283 -34.58 -2.23 44.69
C LYS A 283 -34.39 -2.24 43.17
N GLU A 284 -34.10 -1.07 42.62
CA GLU A 284 -33.86 -0.90 41.18
C GLU A 284 -32.62 -1.69 40.74
N LEU A 285 -31.56 -1.72 41.57
CA LEU A 285 -30.37 -2.55 41.33
C LEU A 285 -30.70 -4.04 41.28
N GLN A 286 -31.50 -4.56 42.21
CA GLN A 286 -31.91 -5.97 42.21
C GLN A 286 -32.73 -6.33 40.95
N GLU A 287 -33.67 -5.47 40.56
CA GLU A 287 -34.42 -5.65 39.33
C GLU A 287 -33.52 -5.65 38.09
N MET A 288 -32.53 -4.74 38.03
CA MET A 288 -31.56 -4.65 36.96
C MET A 288 -30.66 -5.91 36.89
N PHE A 289 -30.10 -6.36 38.00
CA PHE A 289 -29.25 -7.57 38.03
C PHE A 289 -30.04 -8.80 37.60
N LYS A 290 -31.29 -8.99 38.12
CA LYS A 290 -32.13 -10.08 37.72
C LYS A 290 -32.45 -10.08 36.22
N ALA A 291 -32.76 -8.92 35.65
CA ALA A 291 -33.03 -8.78 34.24
C ALA A 291 -31.78 -9.09 33.40
N SER A 292 -30.60 -8.62 33.83
CA SER A 292 -29.31 -8.87 33.18
C SER A 292 -28.93 -10.35 33.21
N GLU A 293 -29.06 -11.00 34.35
CA GLU A 293 -28.86 -12.46 34.49
C GLU A 293 -29.75 -13.24 33.54
N GLN A 294 -31.06 -12.88 33.46
CA GLN A 294 -32.01 -13.58 32.61
C GLN A 294 -31.59 -13.49 31.12
N VAL A 295 -31.21 -12.32 30.65
CA VAL A 295 -30.76 -12.16 29.24
C VAL A 295 -29.51 -13.02 28.96
N ILE A 296 -28.57 -13.10 29.90
CA ILE A 296 -27.35 -13.92 29.74
C ILE A 296 -27.71 -15.42 29.71
N ILE A 297 -28.67 -15.85 30.54
CA ILE A 297 -29.17 -17.23 30.56
C ILE A 297 -29.89 -17.54 29.24
N ASP A 298 -30.76 -16.66 28.79
CA ASP A 298 -31.51 -16.80 27.52
C ASP A 298 -30.57 -16.87 26.32
N ASP A 299 -29.41 -16.17 26.37
CA ASP A 299 -28.35 -16.24 25.34
C ASP A 299 -27.41 -17.45 25.51
N LYS A 300 -27.64 -18.32 26.48
CA LYS A 300 -26.78 -19.49 26.78
C LYS A 300 -25.32 -19.11 27.02
N ASN A 301 -25.11 -18.04 27.78
CA ASN A 301 -23.79 -17.46 28.07
C ASN A 301 -23.54 -17.31 29.60
N GLU A 302 -24.09 -18.22 30.39
CA GLU A 302 -24.03 -18.19 31.87
C GLU A 302 -22.57 -18.20 32.38
N PHE A 303 -21.67 -18.87 31.66
CA PHE A 303 -20.26 -18.92 31.99
C PHE A 303 -19.52 -17.82 31.21
N SER A 304 -19.68 -16.56 31.62
CA SER A 304 -19.08 -15.40 30.99
C SER A 304 -18.51 -14.43 32.01
N LEU A 305 -17.54 -13.58 31.57
CA LEU A 305 -17.02 -12.48 32.39
C LEU A 305 -18.12 -11.53 32.81
N THR A 306 -19.06 -11.23 31.91
CA THR A 306 -20.18 -10.33 32.20
C THR A 306 -21.06 -10.88 33.33
N MET A 307 -21.33 -12.19 33.34
CA MET A 307 -22.06 -12.82 34.44
C MET A 307 -21.28 -12.73 35.74
N ALA A 308 -19.98 -12.99 35.71
CA ALA A 308 -19.12 -12.88 36.89
C ALA A 308 -19.08 -11.44 37.44
N GLU A 309 -19.04 -10.43 36.58
CA GLU A 309 -19.08 -9.02 36.96
C GLU A 309 -20.42 -8.65 37.61
N ILE A 310 -21.54 -9.06 37.02
CA ILE A 310 -22.88 -8.84 37.59
C ILE A 310 -23.00 -9.46 38.99
N LEU A 311 -22.57 -10.71 39.14
CA LEU A 311 -22.64 -11.41 40.44
C LEU A 311 -21.70 -10.76 41.48
N ASN A 312 -20.55 -10.25 41.10
CA ASN A 312 -19.67 -9.49 41.97
C ASN A 312 -20.37 -8.22 42.52
N HIS A 313 -20.97 -7.46 41.64
CA HIS A 313 -21.67 -6.24 42.04
C HIS A 313 -22.92 -6.51 42.83
N GLU A 314 -23.67 -7.56 42.49
CA GLU A 314 -24.81 -8.03 43.26
C GLU A 314 -24.39 -8.41 44.69
N ALA A 315 -23.27 -9.15 44.82
CA ALA A 315 -22.74 -9.53 46.11
C ALA A 315 -22.33 -8.31 46.95
N GLN A 316 -21.66 -7.31 46.34
CA GLN A 316 -21.32 -6.06 47.01
C GLN A 316 -22.57 -5.32 47.48
N MET A 317 -23.58 -5.20 46.65
CA MET A 317 -24.86 -4.59 47.04
C MET A 317 -25.51 -5.30 48.24
N TYR A 318 -25.59 -6.65 48.22
CA TYR A 318 -26.15 -7.40 49.36
C TYR A 318 -25.31 -7.22 50.61
N ALA A 319 -24.00 -7.12 50.51
CA ALA A 319 -23.11 -6.86 51.67
C ALA A 319 -23.35 -5.47 52.26
N GLU A 320 -23.54 -4.44 51.44
CA GLU A 320 -23.92 -3.08 51.86
C GLU A 320 -25.28 -3.03 52.55
N MET A 321 -26.25 -3.88 52.12
CA MET A 321 -27.55 -4.04 52.75
C MET A 321 -27.48 -4.84 54.07
N GLY A 322 -26.31 -5.39 54.45
CA GLY A 322 -26.18 -6.31 55.61
C GLY A 322 -26.72 -7.74 55.36
N ASN A 323 -27.09 -8.05 54.12
CA ASN A 323 -27.57 -9.41 53.77
C ASN A 323 -26.39 -10.31 53.35
N TYR A 324 -25.56 -10.65 54.32
CA TYR A 324 -24.33 -11.45 54.13
C TYR A 324 -24.60 -12.85 53.56
N LYS A 325 -25.77 -13.45 53.83
CA LYS A 325 -26.14 -14.75 53.26
C LYS A 325 -26.33 -14.67 51.73
N ALA A 326 -27.03 -13.67 51.25
CA ALA A 326 -27.18 -13.45 49.83
C ALA A 326 -25.84 -13.07 49.17
N ALA A 327 -25.07 -12.17 49.78
CA ALA A 327 -23.77 -11.79 49.32
C ALA A 327 -22.81 -13.00 49.13
N THR A 328 -22.77 -13.93 50.14
CA THR A 328 -21.97 -15.15 50.04
C THR A 328 -22.44 -16.06 48.92
N HIS A 329 -23.71 -16.14 48.64
CA HIS A 329 -24.25 -16.92 47.52
C HIS A 329 -23.82 -16.38 46.18
N SER A 330 -23.94 -15.07 45.94
CA SER A 330 -23.54 -14.44 44.73
C SER A 330 -22.02 -14.49 44.49
N TYR A 331 -21.22 -14.29 45.56
CA TYR A 331 -19.74 -14.49 45.49
C TYR A 331 -19.37 -15.93 45.15
N LYS A 332 -20.04 -16.95 45.71
CA LYS A 332 -19.75 -18.33 45.36
C LYS A 332 -20.01 -18.62 43.90
N ARG A 333 -21.17 -18.21 43.37
CA ARG A 333 -21.51 -18.33 41.94
C ARG A 333 -20.44 -17.62 41.06
N MET A 334 -20.04 -16.42 41.46
CA MET A 334 -19.00 -15.66 40.75
C MET A 334 -17.65 -16.42 40.70
N PHE A 335 -17.23 -17.00 41.84
CA PHE A 335 -15.97 -17.79 41.90
C PHE A 335 -16.05 -19.04 41.03
N ASP A 336 -17.19 -19.79 41.06
CA ASP A 336 -17.37 -20.97 40.23
C ASP A 336 -17.29 -20.64 38.71
N ILE A 337 -17.80 -19.48 38.31
CA ILE A 337 -17.68 -18.97 36.92
C ILE A 337 -16.26 -18.53 36.64
N ALA A 338 -15.63 -17.76 37.53
CA ALA A 338 -14.29 -17.24 37.33
C ALA A 338 -13.26 -18.37 37.21
N ASP A 339 -13.39 -19.45 38.02
CA ASP A 339 -12.49 -20.61 37.94
C ASP A 339 -12.65 -21.35 36.59
N SER A 340 -13.89 -21.53 36.13
CA SER A 340 -14.17 -22.10 34.80
C SER A 340 -13.61 -21.24 33.66
N LEU A 341 -13.68 -19.92 33.79
CA LEU A 341 -13.18 -18.97 32.79
C LEU A 341 -11.65 -18.87 32.79
N ARG A 342 -11.00 -19.01 33.95
CA ARG A 342 -9.53 -18.91 34.07
C ARG A 342 -8.83 -19.87 33.10
N ILE A 343 -9.33 -21.10 32.99
CA ILE A 343 -8.80 -22.10 32.06
C ILE A 343 -9.06 -21.65 30.62
N LYS A 344 -10.27 -21.22 30.31
CA LYS A 344 -10.68 -20.80 28.97
C LYS A 344 -9.91 -19.53 28.50
N ILE A 345 -9.73 -18.56 29.39
CA ILE A 345 -9.02 -17.30 29.07
C ILE A 345 -7.53 -17.55 28.86
N SER A 346 -6.90 -18.43 29.67
CA SER A 346 -5.50 -18.80 29.48
C SER A 346 -5.25 -19.41 28.11
N ASP A 347 -6.11 -20.33 27.68
CA ASP A 347 -6.01 -20.97 26.38
C ASP A 347 -6.26 -19.97 25.21
N GLN A 348 -7.25 -19.09 25.37
CA GLN A 348 -7.52 -18.04 24.39
C GLN A 348 -6.39 -17.00 24.29
N CYS A 349 -5.83 -16.59 25.42
CA CYS A 349 -4.69 -15.67 25.45
C CYS A 349 -3.47 -16.26 24.74
N LEU A 350 -3.13 -17.53 25.03
CA LEU A 350 -2.04 -18.22 24.34
C LEU A 350 -2.30 -18.36 22.84
N ALA A 351 -3.53 -18.67 22.43
CA ALA A 351 -3.92 -18.77 21.03
C ALA A 351 -3.80 -17.41 20.33
N SER A 352 -4.30 -16.33 20.96
CA SER A 352 -4.26 -14.98 20.38
C SER A 352 -2.84 -14.42 20.27
N VAL A 353 -1.98 -14.70 21.25
CA VAL A 353 -0.54 -14.34 21.17
C VAL A 353 0.14 -15.08 20.03
N ARG A 354 -0.12 -16.40 19.89
CA ARG A 354 0.45 -17.19 18.80
C ARG A 354 -0.02 -16.69 17.42
N GLU A 355 -1.28 -16.32 17.30
CA GLU A 355 -1.84 -15.79 16.05
C GLU A 355 -1.30 -14.40 15.73
N ALA A 356 -1.15 -13.52 16.72
CA ALA A 356 -0.52 -12.21 16.56
C ALA A 356 0.95 -12.36 16.09
N VAL A 357 1.70 -13.28 16.69
CA VAL A 357 3.09 -13.59 16.30
C VAL A 357 3.14 -14.14 14.86
N ASN A 358 2.25 -15.08 14.52
CA ASN A 358 2.20 -15.64 13.17
C ASN A 358 1.86 -14.56 12.13
N HIS A 359 0.95 -13.65 12.46
CA HIS A 359 0.57 -12.57 11.55
C HIS A 359 1.68 -11.53 11.40
N GLU A 360 2.37 -11.19 12.48
CA GLU A 360 3.55 -10.32 12.44
C GLU A 360 4.69 -10.95 11.62
N GLN A 361 4.89 -12.26 11.75
CA GLN A 361 5.82 -13.00 10.90
C GLN A 361 5.42 -12.98 9.43
N GLN A 362 4.12 -13.16 9.10
CA GLN A 362 3.63 -13.07 7.72
C GLN A 362 3.84 -11.66 7.13
N ILE A 363 3.53 -10.61 7.90
CA ILE A 363 3.78 -9.22 7.48
C ILE A 363 5.27 -8.98 7.30
N SER A 364 6.10 -9.46 8.21
CA SER A 364 7.57 -9.35 8.12
C SER A 364 8.12 -10.08 6.90
N GLN A 365 7.64 -11.29 6.59
CA GLN A 365 8.02 -12.04 5.39
C GLN A 365 7.58 -11.31 4.11
N HIS A 366 6.37 -10.76 4.09
CA HIS A 366 5.88 -9.99 2.94
C HIS A 366 6.71 -8.71 2.73
N ASN A 367 7.01 -7.98 3.80
CA ASN A 367 7.88 -6.80 3.75
C ASN A 367 9.31 -7.15 3.33
N LEU A 368 9.83 -8.31 3.75
CA LEU A 368 11.14 -8.81 3.33
C LEU A 368 11.15 -9.10 1.83
N LEU A 369 10.11 -9.78 1.31
CA LEU A 369 9.97 -10.05 -0.13
C LEU A 369 9.86 -8.77 -0.95
N LEU A 370 9.08 -7.79 -0.49
CA LEU A 370 8.99 -6.47 -1.12
C LEU A 370 10.34 -5.75 -1.12
N THR A 371 11.09 -5.83 -0.02
CA THR A 371 12.42 -5.23 0.10
C THR A 371 13.41 -5.90 -0.87
N ILE A 372 13.41 -7.24 -0.94
CA ILE A 372 14.23 -8.00 -1.90
C ILE A 372 13.85 -7.62 -3.33
N PHE A 373 12.57 -7.57 -3.65
CA PHE A 373 12.08 -7.15 -4.96
C PHE A 373 12.57 -5.75 -5.33
N LEU A 374 12.48 -4.80 -4.41
CA LEU A 374 12.98 -3.44 -4.62
C LEU A 374 14.48 -3.39 -4.88
N ILE A 375 15.26 -4.18 -4.12
CA ILE A 375 16.72 -4.30 -4.32
C ILE A 375 17.02 -4.86 -5.72
N VAL A 376 16.30 -5.89 -6.15
CA VAL A 376 16.46 -6.49 -7.48
C VAL A 376 16.15 -5.46 -8.58
N VAL A 377 15.07 -4.69 -8.44
CA VAL A 377 14.71 -3.61 -9.40
C VAL A 377 15.82 -2.56 -9.46
N VAL A 378 16.32 -2.11 -8.31
CA VAL A 378 17.43 -1.14 -8.25
C VAL A 378 18.70 -1.69 -8.93
N MET A 379 19.03 -2.97 -8.69
CA MET A 379 20.17 -3.62 -9.36
C MET A 379 19.98 -3.69 -10.88
N LEU A 380 18.78 -4.04 -11.36
CA LEU A 380 18.49 -4.08 -12.80
C LEU A 380 18.61 -2.69 -13.44
N VAL A 381 18.13 -1.64 -12.76
CA VAL A 381 18.32 -0.25 -13.22
C VAL A 381 19.80 0.11 -13.28
N PHE A 382 20.56 -0.26 -12.26
CA PHE A 382 22.01 0.00 -12.23
C PHE A 382 22.76 -0.73 -13.34
N ILE A 383 22.45 -1.99 -13.60
CA ILE A 383 22.98 -2.77 -14.73
C ILE A 383 22.62 -2.10 -16.07
N SER A 384 21.38 -1.65 -16.23
CA SER A 384 20.94 -0.95 -17.45
C SER A 384 21.71 0.35 -17.68
N ILE A 385 22.00 1.10 -16.62
CA ILE A 385 22.84 2.31 -16.69
C ILE A 385 24.27 1.98 -17.11
N ILE A 386 24.85 0.90 -16.55
CA ILE A 386 26.20 0.43 -16.93
C ILE A 386 26.24 0.04 -18.41
N LEU A 387 25.25 -0.73 -18.88
CA LEU A 387 25.15 -1.15 -20.28
C LEU A 387 24.98 0.05 -21.21
N LEU A 388 24.17 1.04 -20.84
CA LEU A 388 24.01 2.28 -21.59
C LEU A 388 25.33 3.06 -21.67
N PHE A 389 26.04 3.16 -20.54
CA PHE A 389 27.34 3.82 -20.49
C PHE A 389 28.38 3.10 -21.36
N TYR A 390 28.37 1.76 -21.35
CA TYR A 390 29.24 0.94 -22.20
C TYR A 390 28.93 1.16 -23.68
N ASP A 391 27.66 1.13 -24.09
CA ASP A 391 27.23 1.41 -25.47
C ASP A 391 27.64 2.83 -25.94
N LEU A 392 27.44 3.84 -25.09
CA LEU A 392 27.86 5.21 -25.39
C LEU A 392 29.38 5.32 -25.57
N ARG A 393 30.16 4.61 -24.73
CA ARG A 393 31.61 4.56 -24.83
C ARG A 393 32.07 3.85 -26.11
N GLU A 394 31.40 2.75 -26.47
CA GLU A 394 31.71 2.02 -27.70
C GLU A 394 31.36 2.83 -28.96
N ARG A 395 30.22 3.51 -28.99
CA ARG A 395 29.84 4.44 -30.06
C ARG A 395 30.87 5.58 -30.21
N LYS A 396 31.37 6.11 -29.10
CA LYS A 396 32.44 7.14 -29.13
C LYS A 396 33.73 6.58 -29.70
N ARG A 397 34.13 5.36 -29.31
CA ARG A 397 35.32 4.66 -29.83
C ARG A 397 35.16 4.37 -31.31
N ASN A 398 34.02 3.88 -31.76
CA ASN A 398 33.76 3.57 -33.16
C ASN A 398 33.76 4.83 -34.05
N ARG A 399 33.22 5.96 -33.55
CA ARG A 399 33.31 7.25 -34.25
C ARG A 399 34.77 7.73 -34.40
N GLN A 400 35.60 7.57 -33.36
CA GLN A 400 37.02 7.92 -33.41
C GLN A 400 37.78 7.01 -34.39
N MET A 401 37.47 5.71 -34.40
CA MET A 401 38.05 4.74 -35.31
C MET A 401 37.68 5.04 -36.78
N SER A 402 36.43 5.36 -37.05
CA SER A 402 35.95 5.76 -38.38
C SER A 402 36.67 7.02 -38.87
N ALA A 403 36.81 8.05 -38.02
CA ALA A 403 37.53 9.26 -38.36
C ALA A 403 39.03 9.00 -38.63
N THR A 404 39.63 8.07 -37.89
CA THR A 404 41.05 7.67 -38.11
C THR A 404 41.20 6.88 -39.41
N MET A 405 40.26 5.96 -39.71
CA MET A 405 40.23 5.24 -41.00
C MET A 405 40.11 6.20 -42.19
N GLN A 406 39.23 7.18 -42.12
CA GLN A 406 39.07 8.18 -43.19
C GLN A 406 40.39 8.97 -43.40
N ARG A 407 41.11 9.31 -42.33
CA ARG A 407 42.43 9.98 -42.43
C ARG A 407 43.48 9.06 -43.04
N LEU A 408 43.54 7.79 -42.65
CA LEU A 408 44.46 6.81 -43.21
C LEU A 408 44.18 6.55 -44.71
N VAL A 409 42.92 6.47 -45.12
CA VAL A 409 42.52 6.37 -46.54
C VAL A 409 42.96 7.61 -47.31
N PHE A 410 42.81 8.80 -46.73
CA PHE A 410 43.25 10.04 -47.33
C PHE A 410 44.80 10.02 -47.54
N TYR A 411 45.56 9.61 -46.52
CA TYR A 411 47.03 9.51 -46.64
C TYR A 411 47.48 8.44 -47.62
N ARG A 412 46.81 7.27 -47.68
CA ARG A 412 47.04 6.24 -48.67
C ARG A 412 46.79 6.77 -50.09
N ASN A 413 45.71 7.50 -50.30
CA ASN A 413 45.38 8.09 -51.60
C ASN A 413 46.40 9.18 -52.01
N LEU A 414 46.97 9.93 -51.04
CA LEU A 414 48.09 10.86 -51.29
C LEU A 414 49.37 10.13 -51.75
N LEU A 415 49.66 8.98 -51.12
CA LEU A 415 50.81 8.14 -51.50
C LEU A 415 50.65 7.49 -52.88
N LEU A 416 49.44 7.01 -53.20
CA LEU A 416 49.13 6.40 -54.50
C LEU A 416 49.07 7.43 -55.65
N ARG A 417 48.80 8.69 -55.36
CA ARG A 417 48.89 9.78 -56.37
C ARG A 417 50.30 10.06 -56.81
N LYS A 418 51.32 9.57 -56.08
CA LYS A 418 52.73 9.76 -56.42
C LYS A 418 53.16 8.93 -57.63
N ASP A 419 52.45 7.89 -58.00
CA ASP A 419 52.81 6.98 -59.10
C ASP A 419 52.11 7.27 -60.43
N SER A 420 51.30 8.31 -60.52
CA SER A 420 50.45 8.56 -61.72
C SER A 420 50.64 9.90 -62.41
N THR A 421 51.72 10.65 -62.07
CA THR A 421 52.05 11.92 -62.78
C THR A 421 53.30 11.87 -63.54
N ASP A 422 53.34 11.01 -64.55
CA ASP A 422 54.17 11.21 -65.74
C ASP A 422 53.30 11.07 -66.97
N LYS A 423 52.62 12.15 -67.40
CA LYS A 423 52.31 12.42 -68.83
C LYS A 423 51.58 13.74 -69.03
N LYS A 424 52.23 14.54 -69.86
CA LYS A 424 51.73 15.59 -70.75
C LYS A 424 51.64 17.02 -70.21
N ASN A 425 52.72 17.74 -70.46
CA ASN A 425 52.67 19.16 -70.76
C ASN A 425 52.05 19.38 -72.14
N ASN A 426 51.08 20.22 -72.23
CA ASN A 426 50.60 20.87 -73.44
C ASN A 426 50.59 22.40 -73.16
N PRO A 427 51.41 23.22 -73.87
CA PRO A 427 51.49 24.66 -73.60
C PRO A 427 50.38 25.37 -74.39
N ASN A 428 49.32 25.78 -73.76
CA ASN A 428 48.51 26.98 -74.08
C ASN A 428 47.15 26.90 -73.32
N ASN A 429 47.14 27.41 -72.13
CA ASN A 429 45.92 27.99 -71.58
C ASN A 429 46.31 28.85 -70.35
N LYS A 430 45.73 30.04 -70.23
CA LYS A 430 45.90 30.86 -69.04
C LYS A 430 45.54 30.07 -67.78
N GLU A 431 46.54 29.78 -66.98
CA GLU A 431 46.44 29.06 -65.71
C GLU A 431 45.43 29.80 -64.84
N THR A 432 44.42 29.11 -64.38
CA THR A 432 43.44 29.64 -63.41
C THR A 432 44.13 29.81 -62.06
N GLU A 433 43.67 30.75 -61.22
CA GLU A 433 44.17 30.91 -59.85
C GLU A 433 44.14 29.60 -59.07
N GLU A 434 43.20 28.76 -59.33
CA GLU A 434 43.06 27.47 -58.68
C GLU A 434 44.10 26.46 -59.12
N GLU A 435 44.42 26.41 -60.39
CA GLU A 435 45.51 25.59 -60.93
C GLU A 435 46.89 26.08 -60.47
N LYS A 436 47.10 27.38 -60.35
CA LYS A 436 48.29 27.99 -59.79
C LYS A 436 48.45 27.59 -58.29
N HIS A 437 47.39 27.70 -57.50
CA HIS A 437 47.45 27.31 -56.10
C HIS A 437 47.69 25.79 -55.91
N LYS A 438 47.16 24.95 -56.78
CA LYS A 438 47.38 23.50 -56.77
C LYS A 438 48.86 23.21 -57.10
N ARG A 439 49.42 23.81 -58.12
CA ARG A 439 50.85 23.64 -58.53
C ARG A 439 51.79 24.08 -57.40
N ILE A 440 51.53 25.25 -56.81
CA ILE A 440 52.32 25.76 -55.69
C ILE A 440 52.33 24.78 -54.51
N PHE A 441 51.16 24.23 -54.22
CA PHE A 441 51.01 23.23 -53.11
C PHE A 441 51.77 21.93 -53.43
N GLU A 442 51.58 21.38 -54.63
CA GLU A 442 52.20 20.12 -55.06
C GLU A 442 53.74 20.24 -55.11
N GLU A 443 54.26 21.34 -55.63
CA GLU A 443 55.70 21.61 -55.65
C GLU A 443 56.28 21.75 -54.23
N ALA A 444 55.61 22.49 -53.37
CA ALA A 444 56.00 22.64 -51.97
C ALA A 444 55.91 21.29 -51.19
N ASP A 445 54.84 20.53 -51.36
CA ASP A 445 54.69 19.24 -50.71
C ASP A 445 55.74 18.22 -51.12
N LYS A 446 56.04 18.20 -52.43
CA LYS A 446 57.12 17.37 -52.99
C LYS A 446 58.46 17.74 -52.39
N ARG A 447 58.79 19.04 -52.32
CA ARG A 447 60.02 19.53 -51.75
C ARG A 447 60.13 19.28 -50.25
N ILE A 448 59.09 19.57 -49.48
CA ILE A 448 58.98 19.30 -48.03
C ILE A 448 59.25 17.84 -47.73
N THR A 449 58.67 16.96 -48.55
CA THR A 449 58.76 15.50 -48.34
C THR A 449 60.15 14.97 -48.76
N LYS A 450 60.65 15.41 -49.90
CA LYS A 450 61.96 14.95 -50.44
C LYS A 450 63.16 15.43 -49.58
N GLU A 451 63.14 16.69 -49.16
CA GLU A 451 64.20 17.29 -48.37
C GLU A 451 63.98 17.11 -46.85
N LYS A 452 62.86 16.44 -46.45
CA LYS A 452 62.46 16.23 -45.05
C LYS A 452 62.44 17.51 -44.21
N LEU A 453 62.04 18.66 -44.80
CA LEU A 453 62.08 19.96 -44.15
C LEU A 453 61.28 20.04 -42.85
N PHE A 454 60.24 19.25 -42.75
CA PHE A 454 59.39 19.14 -41.54
C PHE A 454 60.12 18.61 -40.32
N LEU A 455 61.28 17.98 -40.45
CA LEU A 455 62.10 17.51 -39.33
C LEU A 455 62.90 18.66 -38.65
N ASN A 456 63.09 19.78 -39.33
CA ASN A 456 63.66 20.94 -38.68
C ASN A 456 62.69 21.49 -37.64
N GLN A 457 63.15 21.64 -36.39
CA GLN A 457 62.30 22.13 -35.27
C GLN A 457 61.79 23.55 -35.54
N GLY A 458 62.45 24.39 -36.27
CA GLY A 458 62.06 25.73 -36.67
C GLY A 458 61.08 25.75 -37.85
N PHE A 459 60.89 24.62 -38.57
CA PHE A 459 60.01 24.59 -39.73
C PHE A 459 58.53 24.74 -39.31
N GLY A 460 58.02 25.90 -39.58
CA GLY A 460 56.67 26.30 -39.19
C GLY A 460 55.91 27.04 -40.30
N ARG A 461 54.92 27.84 -39.91
CA ARG A 461 54.09 28.61 -40.84
C ARG A 461 54.95 29.57 -41.71
N ASP A 462 55.86 30.26 -41.09
CA ASP A 462 56.62 31.31 -41.77
C ASP A 462 57.60 30.73 -42.80
N GLU A 463 58.23 29.60 -42.50
CA GLU A 463 59.09 28.86 -43.44
C GLU A 463 58.29 28.31 -44.60
N LEU A 464 57.03 27.79 -44.32
CA LEU A 464 56.13 27.28 -45.35
C LEU A 464 55.61 28.42 -46.25
N MET A 465 55.33 29.60 -45.69
CA MET A 465 55.03 30.82 -46.48
C MET A 465 56.11 31.19 -47.42
N ARG A 466 57.36 31.24 -46.94
CA ARG A 466 58.55 31.55 -47.78
C ARG A 466 58.76 30.51 -48.88
N LEU A 467 58.56 29.23 -48.54
CA LEU A 467 58.75 28.15 -49.50
C LEU A 467 57.72 28.20 -50.63
N MET A 468 56.49 28.56 -50.29
CA MET A 468 55.37 28.64 -51.24
C MET A 468 55.22 29.99 -51.92
N GLY A 469 55.97 31.03 -51.43
CA GLY A 469 55.92 32.40 -52.00
C GLY A 469 54.53 33.06 -51.90
N VAL A 470 53.75 32.77 -50.83
CA VAL A 470 52.38 33.25 -50.63
C VAL A 470 52.22 33.94 -49.30
N ASP A 471 51.19 34.79 -49.17
CA ASP A 471 50.85 35.41 -47.88
C ASP A 471 50.16 34.45 -46.92
N LYS A 472 49.98 34.93 -45.67
CA LYS A 472 49.37 34.11 -44.57
C LYS A 472 47.97 33.58 -44.86
N ASN A 473 47.17 34.37 -45.52
CA ASN A 473 45.75 34.01 -45.75
C ASN A 473 45.63 33.02 -46.92
N ILE A 474 46.42 33.28 -47.97
CA ILE A 474 46.55 32.40 -49.15
C ILE A 474 47.11 31.04 -48.70
N LEU A 475 48.15 31.04 -47.88
CA LEU A 475 48.70 29.81 -47.32
C LEU A 475 47.70 28.98 -46.59
N ALA A 476 46.94 29.61 -45.67
CA ALA A 476 45.91 28.90 -44.90
C ALA A 476 44.80 28.30 -45.80
N THR A 477 44.39 29.06 -46.82
CA THR A 477 43.39 28.61 -47.79
C THR A 477 43.92 27.44 -48.63
N ILE A 478 45.15 27.53 -49.17
CA ILE A 478 45.74 26.46 -49.95
C ILE A 478 45.92 25.21 -49.14
N VAL A 479 46.52 25.29 -47.94
CA VAL A 479 46.75 24.12 -47.10
C VAL A 479 45.41 23.49 -46.65
N SER A 480 44.46 24.30 -46.24
CA SER A 480 43.14 23.78 -45.84
C SER A 480 42.41 23.09 -47.01
N LYS A 481 42.44 23.68 -48.20
CA LYS A 481 41.79 23.15 -49.41
C LYS A 481 42.36 21.78 -49.81
N TYR A 482 43.65 21.65 -49.85
CA TYR A 482 44.31 20.44 -50.36
C TYR A 482 44.62 19.39 -49.29
N THR A 483 44.54 19.71 -47.98
CA THR A 483 44.85 18.77 -46.92
C THR A 483 43.71 18.59 -45.90
N SER A 484 42.70 19.41 -45.96
CA SER A 484 41.61 19.51 -44.93
C SER A 484 42.16 19.79 -43.54
N MET A 485 43.36 20.39 -43.44
CA MET A 485 44.03 20.68 -42.18
C MET A 485 44.44 22.17 -42.13
N ASN A 486 44.65 22.67 -40.92
CA ASN A 486 45.36 23.92 -40.76
C ASN A 486 46.86 23.71 -40.99
N VAL A 487 47.64 24.78 -41.19
CA VAL A 487 49.09 24.73 -41.51
C VAL A 487 49.90 23.92 -40.48
N SER A 488 49.61 24.13 -39.18
CA SER A 488 50.28 23.36 -38.11
C SER A 488 49.91 21.89 -38.12
N GLY A 489 48.64 21.58 -38.40
CA GLY A 489 48.14 20.20 -38.54
C GLY A 489 48.80 19.48 -39.70
N TYR A 490 48.99 20.16 -40.86
CA TYR A 490 49.66 19.62 -42.01
C TYR A 490 51.17 19.30 -41.73
N ILE A 491 51.93 20.23 -41.13
CA ILE A 491 53.30 19.97 -40.76
C ILE A 491 53.44 18.84 -39.75
N ASN A 492 52.57 18.85 -38.72
CA ASN A 492 52.56 17.78 -37.69
C ASN A 492 52.14 16.42 -38.27
N SER A 493 51.28 16.37 -39.26
CA SER A 493 50.92 15.09 -39.90
C SER A 493 52.10 14.45 -40.60
N LYS A 494 52.93 15.23 -41.29
CA LYS A 494 54.22 14.75 -41.93
C LYS A 494 55.18 14.19 -40.87
N ARG A 495 55.30 14.91 -39.72
CA ARG A 495 56.12 14.45 -38.58
C ARG A 495 55.62 13.13 -37.99
N MET A 496 54.26 12.98 -37.85
CA MET A 496 53.65 11.77 -37.27
C MET A 496 53.81 10.57 -38.21
N ILE A 497 53.65 10.75 -39.51
CA ILE A 497 53.89 9.68 -40.49
C ILE A 497 55.36 9.22 -40.43
N TYR A 498 56.33 10.18 -40.36
CA TYR A 498 57.72 9.85 -40.21
C TYR A 498 58.05 9.14 -38.88
N ALA A 499 57.37 9.51 -37.80
CA ALA A 499 57.48 8.82 -36.51
C ALA A 499 57.07 7.33 -36.57
N ILE A 500 56.06 7.00 -37.35
CA ILE A 500 55.64 5.57 -37.59
C ILE A 500 56.77 4.83 -38.31
N SER A 501 57.41 5.42 -39.36
CA SER A 501 58.52 4.80 -40.04
C SER A 501 59.67 4.55 -39.09
N LEU A 502 60.07 5.57 -38.30
CA LEU A 502 61.14 5.44 -37.30
C LEU A 502 60.88 4.37 -36.24
N MET A 503 59.63 4.24 -35.78
CA MET A 503 59.25 3.19 -34.81
C MET A 503 59.40 1.79 -35.37
N LYS A 504 59.19 1.60 -36.69
CA LYS A 504 59.40 0.32 -37.40
C LYS A 504 60.87 0.06 -37.71
N GLU A 505 61.58 1.08 -38.17
CA GLU A 505 62.98 0.95 -38.61
C GLU A 505 63.91 0.86 -37.40
N HIS A 506 63.57 1.51 -36.28
CA HIS A 506 64.42 1.67 -35.09
C HIS A 506 63.59 1.32 -33.81
N PRO A 507 63.29 0.07 -33.58
CA PRO A 507 62.53 -0.36 -32.38
C PRO A 507 63.24 -0.04 -31.06
N GLU A 508 64.57 0.09 -31.10
CA GLU A 508 65.47 0.47 -29.98
C GLU A 508 65.33 1.93 -29.53
N TYR A 509 64.78 2.82 -30.36
CA TYR A 509 64.69 4.24 -30.01
C TYR A 509 63.64 4.46 -28.90
N THR A 510 64.01 5.30 -27.93
CA THR A 510 63.06 5.77 -26.91
C THR A 510 62.02 6.70 -27.52
N MET A 511 60.88 6.87 -26.91
CA MET A 511 59.83 7.80 -27.37
C MET A 511 60.34 9.25 -27.42
N ASN A 512 61.24 9.61 -26.52
CA ASN A 512 61.88 10.92 -26.52
C ASN A 512 62.84 11.08 -27.74
N ALA A 513 63.59 10.06 -28.04
CA ALA A 513 64.48 10.07 -29.23
C ALA A 513 63.71 10.19 -30.54
N ILE A 514 62.58 9.48 -30.66
CA ILE A 514 61.66 9.57 -31.80
C ILE A 514 61.01 10.96 -31.90
N ALA A 515 60.60 11.57 -30.80
CA ALA A 515 60.01 12.90 -30.76
C ALA A 515 61.04 13.94 -31.29
N GLU A 516 62.25 13.85 -30.82
CA GLU A 516 63.37 14.72 -31.24
C GLU A 516 63.73 14.54 -32.72
N ALA A 517 63.87 13.29 -33.17
CA ALA A 517 64.16 12.95 -34.58
C ALA A 517 63.01 13.41 -35.51
N CYS A 518 61.76 13.52 -35.04
CA CYS A 518 60.65 14.08 -35.78
C CYS A 518 60.56 15.62 -35.72
N GLY A 519 61.53 16.31 -35.12
CA GLY A 519 61.55 17.77 -35.00
C GLY A 519 60.58 18.34 -33.97
N ILE A 520 60.22 17.56 -32.88
CA ILE A 520 59.37 18.00 -31.82
C ILE A 520 60.11 18.04 -30.50
N LYS A 521 60.34 19.28 -29.95
CA LYS A 521 61.12 19.50 -28.73
C LYS A 521 60.51 18.88 -27.47
N SER A 522 59.17 18.86 -27.38
CA SER A 522 58.42 18.41 -26.17
C SER A 522 57.86 17.04 -26.37
N PRO A 523 58.24 16.02 -25.55
CA PRO A 523 57.66 14.69 -25.59
C PRO A 523 56.13 14.70 -25.35
N ALA A 524 55.63 15.57 -24.47
CA ALA A 524 54.20 15.72 -24.23
C ALA A 524 53.46 16.22 -25.49
N THR A 525 54.06 17.14 -26.25
CA THR A 525 53.50 17.61 -27.52
C THR A 525 53.53 16.51 -28.57
N PHE A 526 54.57 15.69 -28.62
CA PHE A 526 54.65 14.53 -29.50
C PHE A 526 53.54 13.52 -29.19
N ILE A 527 53.38 13.11 -27.93
CA ILE A 527 52.36 12.17 -27.51
C ILE A 527 50.94 12.69 -27.87
N ARG A 528 50.66 13.97 -27.61
CA ARG A 528 49.40 14.61 -27.94
C ARG A 528 49.16 14.63 -29.46
N ASN A 529 50.15 15.03 -30.25
CA ASN A 529 50.02 15.09 -31.70
C ASN A 529 49.87 13.70 -32.32
N PHE A 530 50.59 12.70 -31.81
CA PHE A 530 50.47 11.32 -32.23
C PHE A 530 49.06 10.75 -31.91
N LYS A 531 48.60 10.97 -30.68
CA LYS A 531 47.25 10.54 -30.28
C LYS A 531 46.14 11.24 -31.10
N ASN A 532 46.35 12.53 -31.41
CA ASN A 532 45.41 13.26 -32.28
C ASN A 532 45.43 12.76 -33.73
N ALA A 533 46.55 12.31 -34.23
CA ALA A 533 46.71 11.80 -35.59
C ALA A 533 46.18 10.36 -35.74
N PHE A 534 46.44 9.49 -34.76
CA PHE A 534 46.21 8.04 -34.88
C PHE A 534 45.23 7.45 -33.85
N GLY A 535 44.70 8.24 -32.91
CA GLY A 535 43.74 7.82 -31.92
C GLY A 535 44.32 7.05 -30.73
N MET A 536 45.58 6.70 -30.75
CA MET A 536 46.30 5.96 -29.71
C MET A 536 47.61 6.63 -29.33
N THR A 537 48.19 6.29 -28.19
CA THR A 537 49.47 6.81 -27.79
C THR A 537 50.62 6.16 -28.59
N PRO A 538 51.79 6.82 -28.73
CA PRO A 538 52.98 6.22 -29.39
C PRO A 538 53.39 4.90 -28.74
N SER A 539 53.26 4.80 -27.40
CA SER A 539 53.62 3.60 -26.65
C SER A 539 52.63 2.43 -26.91
N ASP A 540 51.35 2.74 -27.06
CA ASP A 540 50.33 1.71 -27.39
C ASP A 540 50.55 1.22 -28.84
N TYR A 541 50.86 2.14 -29.75
CA TYR A 541 51.16 1.77 -31.14
C TYR A 541 52.42 0.88 -31.24
N ARG A 542 53.47 1.14 -30.48
CA ARG A 542 54.64 0.28 -30.42
C ARG A 542 54.30 -1.12 -29.91
N LYS A 543 53.55 -1.22 -28.81
CA LYS A 543 53.09 -2.54 -28.28
C LYS A 543 52.29 -3.33 -29.30
N ASP A 544 51.49 -2.65 -30.12
CA ASP A 544 50.72 -3.32 -31.18
C ASP A 544 51.62 -3.76 -32.35
N LEU A 545 52.69 -3.02 -32.66
CA LEU A 545 53.69 -3.47 -33.62
C LEU A 545 54.44 -4.70 -33.13
N ASP A 546 54.91 -4.69 -31.88
CA ASP A 546 55.63 -5.82 -31.27
C ASP A 546 54.74 -7.09 -31.24
N LYS A 547 53.43 -6.96 -31.03
CA LYS A 547 52.50 -8.09 -31.11
C LYS A 547 52.33 -8.64 -32.54
N GLN A 548 52.20 -7.75 -33.52
CA GLN A 548 52.06 -8.14 -34.93
C GLN A 548 53.31 -8.84 -35.46
N GLU A 549 54.49 -8.42 -35.00
CA GLU A 549 55.74 -9.09 -35.34
C GLU A 549 55.87 -10.47 -34.68
N ALA A 550 55.38 -10.60 -33.42
CA ALA A 550 55.35 -11.87 -32.72
C ALA A 550 54.32 -12.87 -33.27
N GLU A 551 53.24 -12.39 -33.89
CA GLU A 551 52.19 -13.24 -34.54
C GLU A 551 52.61 -13.67 -35.97
N ASN A 552 53.59 -12.98 -36.59
CA ASN A 552 54.07 -13.29 -37.95
C ASN A 552 55.41 -14.09 -37.95
N THR A 553 55.97 -14.34 -36.76
CA THR A 553 57.15 -15.21 -36.56
C THR A 553 56.71 -16.56 -36.01
#